data_79031195d46e9c8c687ffa3afdcb1264
#
_entry.id   79031195d46e9c8c687ffa3afdcb1264
#
_cell.length_a   1.000
_cell.length_b   1.000
_cell.length_c   1.000
_cell.angle_alpha   90.00
_cell.angle_beta   90.00
_cell.angle_gamma   90.00
#
_symmetry.space_group_name_H-M   'P 1'
#
loop_
_entity.id
_entity.type
_entity.pdbx_description
1 polymer ?
#
loop_
_entity_poly.entity_id
_entity_poly.type
_entity_poly.pdbx_seq_one_letter_code
_entity_poly.pdbx_strand_id
1 'polypeptide(L)'
;MNNNDFSEVLANFINTLGLPIKCKLDYLSEDESLSVYPLPGGKVEDEDMAGTQILSLPYEIAIKSKDQQKLNAILWKINTELSKIGFELPSLNNSYTFLALTVETPSLNDADEQGFYIYLLDLQARLEVERNLN
;
A
#
# COMPACT_ATOMS: atom_id res chain seq x y z
N MET A 1 5.89 -17.19 7.97
CA MET A 1 6.00 -15.87 7.31
C MET A 1 6.16 -14.80 8.37
N ASN A 2 6.98 -13.82 8.09
CA ASN A 2 7.19 -12.71 9.00
C ASN A 2 5.92 -11.84 9.12
N ASN A 3 5.59 -11.46 10.35
CA ASN A 3 4.47 -10.58 10.63
C ASN A 3 4.98 -9.13 10.64
N ASN A 4 5.25 -8.58 9.44
CA ASN A 4 5.84 -7.25 9.31
C ASN A 4 4.81 -6.15 9.41
N ASP A 5 5.28 -4.93 9.70
CA ASP A 5 4.43 -3.76 9.89
C ASP A 5 4.32 -2.87 8.64
N PHE A 6 4.61 -3.39 7.45
CA PHE A 6 4.62 -2.58 6.24
C PHE A 6 3.28 -1.91 5.96
N SER A 7 2.16 -2.63 6.11
CA SER A 7 0.83 -2.07 5.89
C SER A 7 0.58 -0.87 6.79
N GLU A 8 0.95 -0.97 8.06
CA GLU A 8 0.78 0.12 9.03
C GLU A 8 1.65 1.32 8.68
N VAL A 9 2.90 1.05 8.30
CA VAL A 9 3.84 2.11 7.91
C VAL A 9 3.33 2.82 6.67
N LEU A 10 2.84 2.09 5.69
CA LEU A 10 2.29 2.66 4.46
C LEU A 10 1.06 3.53 4.75
N ALA A 11 0.12 3.02 5.55
CA ALA A 11 -1.08 3.78 5.90
C ALA A 11 -0.72 5.06 6.69
N ASN A 12 0.22 4.95 7.63
CA ASN A 12 0.67 6.11 8.41
C ASN A 12 1.32 7.16 7.50
N PHE A 13 2.13 6.73 6.55
CA PHE A 13 2.74 7.64 5.59
C PHE A 13 1.67 8.39 4.78
N ILE A 14 0.69 7.66 4.25
CA ILE A 14 -0.40 8.26 3.48
C ILE A 14 -1.14 9.29 4.32
N ASN A 15 -1.35 9.01 5.60
CA ASN A 15 -2.02 9.94 6.51
C ASN A 15 -1.20 11.19 6.82
N THR A 16 0.10 11.21 6.51
CA THR A 16 0.92 12.42 6.67
C THR A 16 0.80 13.37 5.48
N LEU A 17 0.14 12.97 4.40
CA LEU A 17 0.07 13.76 3.18
C LEU A 17 -0.97 14.87 3.21
N GLY A 18 -1.72 15.00 4.31
CA GLY A 18 -2.73 16.03 4.44
C GLY A 18 -3.96 15.81 3.57
N LEU A 19 -4.30 14.56 3.31
CA LEU A 19 -5.45 14.22 2.48
C LEU A 19 -6.76 14.43 3.23
N PRO A 20 -7.85 14.74 2.49
CA PRO A 20 -9.15 14.99 3.13
C PRO A 20 -9.84 13.73 3.67
N ILE A 21 -9.32 12.55 3.35
CA ILE A 21 -9.85 11.27 3.84
C ILE A 21 -8.74 10.52 4.55
N LYS A 22 -9.04 9.96 5.72
CA LYS A 22 -8.07 9.19 6.47
C LYS A 22 -7.91 7.80 5.86
N CYS A 23 -6.67 7.36 5.70
CA CYS A 23 -6.36 6.01 5.22
C CYS A 23 -6.48 5.00 6.36
N LYS A 24 -7.18 3.90 6.12
CA LYS A 24 -7.40 2.82 7.08
C LYS A 24 -6.83 1.52 6.57
N LEU A 25 -6.48 0.65 7.50
CA LEU A 25 -6.01 -0.72 7.22
C LEU A 25 -7.21 -1.65 7.18
N ASP A 26 -8.03 -1.54 6.15
CA ASP A 26 -9.24 -2.32 6.05
C ASP A 26 -9.74 -2.27 4.61
N TYR A 27 -10.79 -3.01 4.32
CA TYR A 27 -11.47 -2.90 3.04
C TYR A 27 -12.33 -1.64 3.02
N LEU A 28 -12.76 -1.25 1.83
CA LEU A 28 -13.60 -0.07 1.68
C LEU A 28 -14.91 -0.21 2.46
N SER A 29 -15.35 0.88 3.08
CA SER A 29 -16.64 0.93 3.76
C SER A 29 -17.75 1.24 2.76
N GLU A 30 -18.99 1.36 3.26
CA GLU A 30 -20.13 1.74 2.43
C GLU A 30 -20.09 3.20 2.00
N ASP A 31 -19.38 4.03 2.76
CA ASP A 31 -19.28 5.46 2.53
C ASP A 31 -17.95 5.83 1.88
N GLU A 32 -17.72 7.14 1.73
CA GLU A 32 -16.44 7.65 1.26
C GLU A 32 -15.30 7.10 2.15
N SER A 33 -14.29 6.49 1.53
CA SER A 33 -13.23 5.82 2.29
C SER A 33 -11.95 5.71 1.48
N LEU A 34 -10.83 5.57 2.20
CA LEU A 34 -9.50 5.34 1.65
C LEU A 34 -8.90 4.21 2.47
N SER A 35 -8.46 3.16 1.80
CA SER A 35 -8.01 1.95 2.49
C SER A 35 -6.76 1.37 1.86
N VAL A 36 -5.96 0.68 2.68
CA VAL A 36 -4.81 -0.09 2.24
C VAL A 36 -5.01 -1.52 2.74
N TYR A 37 -4.76 -2.48 1.88
CA TYR A 37 -4.83 -3.88 2.26
C TYR A 37 -3.90 -4.73 1.41
N PRO A 38 -3.44 -5.88 1.93
CA PRO A 38 -2.60 -6.79 1.15
C PRO A 38 -3.44 -7.52 0.12
N LEU A 39 -2.81 -7.85 -1.00
CA LEU A 39 -3.40 -8.71 -2.02
C LEU A 39 -2.78 -10.10 -1.94
N PRO A 40 -3.46 -11.14 -2.45
CA PRO A 40 -2.84 -12.45 -2.58
C PRO A 40 -1.72 -12.42 -3.61
N GLY A 41 -0.81 -13.37 -3.52
CA GLY A 41 0.29 -13.48 -4.48
C GLY A 41 1.65 -13.03 -3.97
N GLY A 42 1.77 -12.77 -2.67
CA GLY A 42 3.05 -12.51 -2.05
C GLY A 42 3.96 -13.74 -2.16
N LYS A 43 5.25 -13.51 -2.39
CA LYS A 43 6.18 -14.62 -2.57
C LYS A 43 7.57 -14.28 -2.06
N VAL A 44 8.33 -15.32 -1.72
CA VAL A 44 9.76 -15.22 -1.43
C VAL A 44 10.47 -15.21 -2.78
N GLU A 45 11.21 -14.13 -3.07
CA GLU A 45 12.01 -14.03 -4.29
C GLU A 45 13.38 -14.67 -4.11
N ASP A 46 13.93 -14.61 -2.92
CA ASP A 46 15.26 -15.11 -2.64
C ASP A 46 15.40 -15.41 -1.15
N GLU A 47 16.32 -16.30 -0.83
CA GLU A 47 16.63 -16.62 0.58
C GLU A 47 18.09 -17.06 0.65
N ASP A 48 18.84 -16.49 1.59
CA ASP A 48 20.24 -16.89 1.79
C ASP A 48 20.33 -18.03 2.82
N MET A 49 21.55 -18.51 3.02
CA MET A 49 21.79 -19.65 3.92
C MET A 49 21.54 -19.32 5.38
N ALA A 50 21.54 -18.05 5.74
CA ALA A 50 21.28 -17.61 7.10
C ALA A 50 19.79 -17.43 7.39
N GLY A 51 18.93 -17.58 6.37
CA GLY A 51 17.50 -17.45 6.52
C GLY A 51 16.95 -16.05 6.23
N THR A 52 17.80 -15.15 5.73
CA THR A 52 17.32 -13.84 5.29
C THR A 52 16.60 -14.00 3.96
N GLN A 53 15.39 -13.48 3.89
CA GLN A 53 14.53 -13.60 2.72
C GLN A 53 14.26 -12.25 2.08
N ILE A 54 14.14 -12.24 0.76
CA ILE A 54 13.62 -11.09 0.01
C ILE A 54 12.21 -11.45 -0.40
N LEU A 55 11.25 -10.66 0.07
CA LEU A 55 9.83 -10.87 -0.20
C LEU A 55 9.34 -9.87 -1.22
N SER A 56 8.49 -10.32 -2.12
CA SER A 56 7.73 -9.46 -3.02
C SER A 56 6.26 -9.53 -2.58
N LEU A 57 5.73 -8.43 -2.07
CA LEU A 57 4.40 -8.40 -1.47
C LEU A 57 3.51 -7.39 -2.19
N PRO A 58 2.37 -7.85 -2.71
CA PRO A 58 1.42 -6.94 -3.37
C PRO A 58 0.48 -6.30 -2.36
N TYR A 59 0.22 -5.01 -2.56
CA TYR A 59 -0.73 -4.24 -1.78
C TYR A 59 -1.61 -3.45 -2.72
N GLU A 60 -2.77 -3.05 -2.22
CA GLU A 60 -3.68 -2.21 -2.99
C GLU A 60 -4.14 -1.05 -2.13
N ILE A 61 -4.13 0.13 -2.72
CA ILE A 61 -4.74 1.31 -2.13
C ILE A 61 -6.05 1.51 -2.89
N ALA A 62 -7.15 1.51 -2.15
CA ALA A 62 -8.48 1.69 -2.74
C ALA A 62 -9.11 2.95 -2.20
N ILE A 63 -9.76 3.71 -3.07
CA ILE A 63 -10.47 4.92 -2.66
C ILE A 63 -11.86 4.94 -3.28
N LYS A 64 -12.83 5.36 -2.48
CA LYS A 64 -14.22 5.44 -2.86
C LYS A 64 -14.75 6.81 -2.53
N SER A 65 -15.32 7.50 -3.52
CA SER A 65 -15.89 8.83 -3.34
C SER A 65 -16.90 9.10 -4.44
N LYS A 66 -17.85 9.97 -4.15
CA LYS A 66 -18.79 10.48 -5.15
C LYS A 66 -18.16 11.65 -5.92
N ASP A 67 -17.13 12.26 -5.38
CA ASP A 67 -16.43 13.38 -6.00
C ASP A 67 -15.22 12.86 -6.77
N GLN A 68 -15.35 12.72 -8.07
CA GLN A 68 -14.32 12.14 -8.92
C GLN A 68 -13.06 13.01 -8.98
N GLN A 69 -13.21 14.34 -8.92
CA GLN A 69 -12.05 15.23 -8.91
C GLN A 69 -11.22 15.08 -7.63
N LYS A 70 -11.92 15.00 -6.50
CA LYS A 70 -11.30 14.77 -5.20
C LYS A 70 -10.55 13.43 -5.19
N LEU A 71 -11.19 12.40 -5.72
CA LEU A 71 -10.65 11.05 -5.80
C LEU A 71 -9.37 11.02 -6.64
N ASN A 72 -9.40 11.64 -7.84
CA ASN A 72 -8.22 11.74 -8.69
C ASN A 72 -7.10 12.50 -8.01
N ALA A 73 -7.40 13.61 -7.36
CA ALA A 73 -6.39 14.42 -6.68
C ALA A 73 -5.70 13.61 -5.58
N ILE A 74 -6.45 12.85 -4.81
CA ILE A 74 -5.91 12.02 -3.74
C ILE A 74 -5.00 10.93 -4.32
N LEU A 75 -5.46 10.19 -5.31
CA LEU A 75 -4.68 9.09 -5.86
C LEU A 75 -3.41 9.56 -6.55
N TRP A 76 -3.49 10.65 -7.31
CA TRP A 76 -2.28 11.17 -7.96
C TRP A 76 -1.29 11.75 -6.97
N LYS A 77 -1.79 12.34 -5.86
CA LYS A 77 -0.92 12.79 -4.79
C LYS A 77 -0.18 11.60 -4.17
N ILE A 78 -0.89 10.54 -3.86
CA ILE A 78 -0.29 9.32 -3.30
C ILE A 78 0.71 8.73 -4.30
N ASN A 79 0.31 8.58 -5.56
CA ASN A 79 1.17 8.02 -6.59
C ASN A 79 2.47 8.82 -6.72
N THR A 80 2.36 10.14 -6.77
CA THR A 80 3.52 11.02 -6.91
C THR A 80 4.48 10.87 -5.73
N GLU A 81 3.94 10.85 -4.50
CA GLU A 81 4.78 10.74 -3.31
C GLU A 81 5.46 9.39 -3.19
N LEU A 82 4.74 8.31 -3.51
CA LEU A 82 5.30 6.96 -3.43
C LEU A 82 6.28 6.65 -4.55
N SER A 83 6.24 7.41 -5.65
CA SER A 83 7.08 7.16 -6.82
C SER A 83 8.34 8.03 -6.86
N LYS A 84 8.59 8.81 -5.82
CA LYS A 84 9.78 9.67 -5.78
C LYS A 84 11.05 8.84 -5.75
N ILE A 85 12.07 9.31 -6.45
CA ILE A 85 13.38 8.66 -6.45
C ILE A 85 13.95 8.70 -5.03
N GLY A 86 14.43 7.55 -4.55
CA GLY A 86 14.97 7.45 -3.21
C GLY A 86 13.93 7.32 -2.12
N PHE A 87 12.66 7.12 -2.50
CA PHE A 87 11.59 6.95 -1.54
C PHE A 87 11.83 5.71 -0.67
N GLU A 88 11.61 5.84 0.63
CA GLU A 88 11.78 4.75 1.57
C GLU A 88 10.65 4.74 2.60
N LEU A 89 10.28 3.54 3.03
CA LEU A 89 9.32 3.31 4.12
C LEU A 89 9.93 2.34 5.13
N PRO A 90 10.79 2.85 6.02
CA PRO A 90 11.45 1.96 6.99
C PRO A 90 10.47 1.41 8.01
N SER A 91 10.72 0.18 8.46
CA SER A 91 9.94 -0.45 9.51
C SER A 91 10.06 0.33 10.82
N LEU A 92 8.97 0.42 11.56
CA LEU A 92 8.97 1.05 12.89
C LEU A 92 9.30 0.05 14.00
N ASN A 93 9.19 -1.25 13.71
CA ASN A 93 9.46 -2.31 14.71
C ASN A 93 10.56 -3.27 14.27
N ASN A 94 11.35 -2.88 13.29
CA ASN A 94 12.46 -3.67 12.75
C ASN A 94 12.03 -5.03 12.17
N SER A 95 10.81 -5.14 11.68
CA SER A 95 10.31 -6.39 11.12
C SER A 95 10.72 -6.60 9.66
N TYR A 96 11.26 -5.58 9.01
CA TYR A 96 11.77 -5.69 7.65
C TYR A 96 12.78 -4.59 7.35
N THR A 97 13.54 -4.77 6.27
CA THR A 97 14.34 -3.70 5.66
C THR A 97 13.70 -3.37 4.32
N PHE A 98 13.41 -2.10 4.09
CA PHE A 98 12.78 -1.66 2.84
C PHE A 98 13.79 -1.72 1.70
N LEU A 99 13.41 -2.35 0.58
CA LEU A 99 14.27 -2.42 -0.60
C LEU A 99 13.74 -1.57 -1.75
N ALA A 100 12.47 -1.74 -2.10
CA ALA A 100 11.89 -1.02 -3.23
C ALA A 100 10.37 -1.05 -3.18
N LEU A 101 9.76 -0.08 -3.87
CA LEU A 101 8.31 -0.04 -4.06
C LEU A 101 8.04 0.27 -5.52
N THR A 102 7.27 -0.59 -6.16
CA THR A 102 6.78 -0.34 -7.52
C THR A 102 5.33 0.09 -7.43
N VAL A 103 5.00 1.21 -8.07
CA VAL A 103 3.67 1.79 -8.01
C VAL A 103 3.09 1.80 -9.42
N GLU A 104 1.90 1.24 -9.57
CA GLU A 104 1.22 1.23 -10.86
C GLU A 104 0.35 2.48 -11.04
N THR A 105 -0.10 2.72 -12.26
CA THR A 105 -0.97 3.85 -12.54
C THR A 105 -2.35 3.63 -11.93
N PRO A 106 -2.93 4.63 -11.25
CA PRO A 106 -4.29 4.51 -10.73
C PRO A 106 -5.29 4.19 -11.82
N SER A 107 -6.27 3.35 -11.53
CA SER A 107 -7.29 2.96 -12.48
C SER A 107 -8.67 2.95 -11.85
N LEU A 108 -9.67 3.34 -12.64
CA LEU A 108 -11.07 3.21 -12.23
C LEU A 108 -11.42 1.73 -12.21
N ASN A 109 -11.86 1.24 -11.06
CA ASN A 109 -12.27 -0.15 -10.94
C ASN A 109 -13.77 -0.31 -11.14
N ASP A 110 -14.56 0.60 -10.56
CA ASP A 110 -16.00 0.45 -10.57
C ASP A 110 -16.70 1.80 -10.34
N ALA A 111 -17.97 1.84 -10.66
CA ALA A 111 -18.86 2.94 -10.32
C ALA A 111 -20.17 2.31 -9.88
N ASP A 112 -20.56 2.51 -8.63
CA ASP A 112 -21.71 1.83 -8.10
C ASP A 112 -23.03 2.59 -8.37
N GLU A 113 -24.14 1.94 -8.07
CA GLU A 113 -25.48 2.50 -8.34
C GLU A 113 -25.81 3.70 -7.46
N GLN A 114 -25.06 3.87 -6.36
CA GLN A 114 -25.27 4.98 -5.43
C GLN A 114 -24.48 6.23 -5.81
N GLY A 115 -23.72 6.16 -6.91
CA GLY A 115 -22.93 7.28 -7.40
C GLY A 115 -21.51 7.35 -6.89
N PHE A 116 -21.03 6.32 -6.22
CA PHE A 116 -19.64 6.24 -5.81
C PHE A 116 -18.76 5.71 -6.94
N TYR A 117 -17.59 6.30 -7.09
CA TYR A 117 -16.52 5.79 -7.95
C TYR A 117 -15.49 5.10 -7.06
N ILE A 118 -14.96 3.98 -7.52
CA ILE A 118 -13.93 3.24 -6.82
C ILE A 118 -12.70 3.15 -7.70
N TYR A 119 -11.59 3.74 -7.23
CA TYR A 119 -10.32 3.67 -7.92
C TYR A 119 -9.33 2.84 -7.12
N LEU A 120 -8.46 2.15 -7.83
CA LEU A 120 -7.46 1.27 -7.23
C LEU A 120 -6.07 1.70 -7.67
N LEU A 121 -5.11 1.57 -6.76
CA LEU A 121 -3.70 1.78 -7.02
C LEU A 121 -2.95 0.58 -6.48
N ASP A 122 -2.40 -0.22 -7.36
CA ASP A 122 -1.68 -1.43 -6.99
C ASP A 122 -0.20 -1.13 -6.76
N LEU A 123 0.35 -1.78 -5.76
CA LEU A 123 1.73 -1.62 -5.33
C LEU A 123 2.40 -2.97 -5.19
N GLN A 124 3.71 -3.00 -5.44
CA GLN A 124 4.52 -4.18 -5.17
C GLN A 124 5.68 -3.75 -4.29
N ALA A 125 5.73 -4.26 -3.06
CA ALA A 125 6.79 -3.94 -2.12
C ALA A 125 7.83 -5.06 -2.11
N ARG A 126 9.12 -4.69 -2.19
CA ARG A 126 10.21 -5.63 -1.98
C ARG A 126 10.83 -5.35 -0.64
N LEU A 127 10.80 -6.34 0.23
CA LEU A 127 11.25 -6.21 1.61
C LEU A 127 12.23 -7.32 1.93
N GLU A 128 13.27 -6.98 2.71
CA GLU A 128 14.17 -7.99 3.25
C GLU A 128 13.72 -8.30 4.67
N VAL A 129 13.52 -9.56 4.96
CA VAL A 129 13.11 -10.00 6.29
C VAL A 129 13.98 -11.17 6.74
N GLU A 130 14.19 -11.26 8.04
CA GLU A 130 14.80 -12.45 8.58
C GLU A 130 13.71 -13.47 8.84
N ARG A 131 13.94 -14.69 8.36
CA ARG A 131 13.01 -15.77 8.65
C ARG A 131 12.98 -15.96 10.15
N ASN A 132 11.80 -15.88 10.73
CA ASN A 132 11.67 -16.05 12.16
C ASN A 132 12.02 -17.48 12.54
N LEU A 133 13.03 -17.62 13.37
CA LEU A 133 13.53 -18.92 13.81
C LEU A 133 13.04 -19.27 15.20
N ASN A 134 12.26 -18.41 15.82
CA ASN A 134 11.76 -18.64 17.18
C ASN A 134 10.30 -18.98 17.17
#